data_fcca248787438982f0c99aabc80120cd
#
_entry.id   fcca248787438982f0c99aabc80120cd
#
_cell.length_a   1.000
_cell.length_b   1.000
_cell.length_c   1.000
_cell.angle_alpha   90.00
_cell.angle_beta   90.00
_cell.angle_gamma   90.00
#
_symmetry.space_group_name_H-M   'P 1'
#
loop_
_entity.id
_entity.type
_entity.pdbx_description
1 polymer ?
#
loop_
_entity_poly.entity_id
_entity_poly.type
_entity_poly.pdbx_seq_one_letter_code
_entity_poly.pdbx_strand_id
1 'polypeptide(L)'
;MARTRLISFPRRILTCLVFSLLLFEATRLSAQDKRDFTPQRYFEVGGEYAFCLSSDWNGKAGAYFIIGKQKSAKTSIGVGIGFDYYRDKNGDVKVGIGDATGTVHEKTFKKDRYNVPVFADFRFNLSQGKDPFYLNLRAGATLGFSDSDLEDGGIVASAGIGKAFNAGSVTISPYVRADVGTLFAGGGAGAWIEPLIALGVNFRF
;
A
#
# COMPACT_ATOMS: atom_id res chain seq x y z
N MET A 1 40.16 28.09 3.31
CA MET A 1 38.85 27.73 2.72
C MET A 1 38.16 26.75 3.61
N ALA A 2 37.19 27.20 4.43
CA ALA A 2 36.43 26.36 5.35
C ALA A 2 35.26 25.74 4.58
N ARG A 3 35.24 24.40 4.44
CA ARG A 3 34.09 23.65 3.92
C ARG A 3 33.06 23.53 5.02
N THR A 4 31.98 24.27 4.90
CA THR A 4 30.77 24.13 5.71
C THR A 4 30.16 22.77 5.42
N ARG A 5 30.27 21.81 6.35
CA ARG A 5 29.52 20.54 6.28
C ARG A 5 28.06 20.85 6.58
N LEU A 6 27.23 20.85 5.54
CA LEU A 6 25.78 20.80 5.69
C LEU A 6 25.45 19.48 6.43
N ILE A 7 24.95 19.61 7.65
CA ILE A 7 24.43 18.50 8.45
C ILE A 7 23.21 17.96 7.68
N SER A 8 23.38 16.85 6.99
CA SER A 8 22.27 16.12 6.39
C SER A 8 21.46 15.53 7.54
N PHE A 9 20.40 16.20 7.93
CA PHE A 9 19.39 15.64 8.82
C PHE A 9 18.93 14.32 8.22
N PRO A 10 19.00 13.21 8.97
CA PRO A 10 18.64 11.92 8.41
C PRO A 10 17.16 11.97 8.01
N ARG A 11 16.90 11.89 6.70
CA ARG A 11 15.54 11.92 6.09
C ARG A 11 14.56 11.00 6.81
N ARG A 12 15.07 9.93 7.43
CA ARG A 12 14.31 8.96 8.22
C ARG A 12 13.65 9.57 9.48
N ILE A 13 14.34 10.49 10.16
CA ILE A 13 13.79 11.15 11.38
C ILE A 13 12.68 12.12 10.99
N LEU A 14 12.84 12.85 9.89
CA LEU A 14 11.83 13.78 9.41
C LEU A 14 10.55 13.04 9.00
N THR A 15 10.68 11.89 8.32
CA THR A 15 9.53 11.05 7.93
C THR A 15 8.79 10.51 9.16
N CYS A 16 9.50 10.02 10.18
CA CYS A 16 8.90 9.54 11.42
C CYS A 16 8.20 10.67 12.20
N LEU A 17 8.79 11.87 12.24
CA LEU A 17 8.20 13.05 12.90
C LEU A 17 6.92 13.51 12.20
N VAL A 18 6.92 13.59 10.88
CA VAL A 18 5.74 13.96 10.09
C VAL A 18 4.62 12.93 10.30
N PHE A 19 4.95 11.64 10.29
CA PHE A 19 3.98 10.56 10.50
C PHE A 19 3.40 10.59 11.93
N SER A 20 4.23 10.85 12.94
CA SER A 20 3.80 10.99 14.35
C SER A 20 2.92 12.23 14.55
N LEU A 21 3.23 13.35 13.88
CA LEU A 21 2.43 14.57 13.93
C LEU A 21 1.05 14.36 13.29
N LEU A 22 1.01 13.70 12.12
CA LEU A 22 -0.24 13.38 11.44
C LEU A 22 -1.14 12.46 12.26
N LEU A 23 -0.55 11.44 12.92
CA LEU A 23 -1.27 10.56 13.84
C LEU A 23 -1.79 11.31 15.07
N PHE A 24 -0.99 12.24 15.62
CA PHE A 24 -1.38 13.02 16.79
C PHE A 24 -2.51 14.01 16.48
N GLU A 25 -2.45 14.71 15.35
CA GLU A 25 -3.53 15.59 14.89
C GLU A 25 -4.81 14.81 14.55
N ALA A 26 -4.68 13.64 13.94
CA ALA A 26 -5.81 12.77 13.67
C ALA A 26 -6.53 12.31 14.96
N THR A 27 -5.77 12.03 16.03
CA THR A 27 -6.35 11.67 17.34
C THR A 27 -7.02 12.84 18.04
N ARG A 28 -6.49 14.06 17.94
CA ARG A 28 -7.10 15.28 18.49
C ARG A 28 -8.41 15.64 17.79
N LEU A 29 -8.44 15.60 16.45
CA LEU A 29 -9.66 15.88 15.67
C LEU A 29 -10.77 14.86 15.95
N SER A 30 -10.41 13.59 16.24
CA SER A 30 -11.37 12.56 16.64
C SER A 30 -12.00 12.81 18.02
N ALA A 31 -11.35 13.58 18.90
CA ALA A 31 -11.86 13.84 20.25
C ALA A 31 -12.96 14.91 20.31
N GLN A 32 -12.99 15.82 19.33
CA GLN A 32 -13.95 16.93 19.32
C GLN A 32 -15.37 16.55 18.84
N ASP A 33 -15.51 15.42 18.12
CA ASP A 33 -16.76 15.07 17.40
C ASP A 33 -17.60 13.98 18.14
N LYS A 34 -17.41 13.85 19.46
CA LYS A 34 -17.93 12.70 20.23
C LYS A 34 -19.40 12.76 20.63
N ARG A 35 -20.11 13.89 20.45
CA ARG A 35 -21.37 14.09 21.18
C ARG A 35 -22.57 13.31 20.66
N ASP A 36 -22.62 12.93 19.35
CA ASP A 36 -23.81 12.29 18.77
C ASP A 36 -23.51 11.16 17.77
N PHE A 37 -22.29 10.61 17.75
CA PHE A 37 -21.91 9.60 16.79
C PHE A 37 -21.89 8.18 17.40
N THR A 38 -22.72 7.30 16.87
CA THR A 38 -22.67 5.86 17.24
C THR A 38 -21.63 5.15 16.37
N PRO A 39 -20.56 4.59 16.96
CA PRO A 39 -19.54 3.89 16.21
C PRO A 39 -20.10 2.68 15.49
N GLN A 40 -19.91 2.62 14.16
CA GLN A 40 -20.40 1.55 13.30
C GLN A 40 -19.25 0.68 12.83
N ARG A 41 -19.48 -0.63 12.77
CA ARG A 41 -18.58 -1.56 12.11
C ARG A 41 -18.85 -1.52 10.61
N TYR A 42 -17.82 -1.74 9.82
CA TYR A 42 -17.93 -1.88 8.38
C TYR A 42 -17.01 -2.96 7.86
N PHE A 43 -17.34 -3.48 6.72
CA PHE A 43 -16.39 -4.20 5.89
C PHE A 43 -16.30 -3.54 4.53
N GLU A 44 -15.13 -3.69 3.89
CA GLU A 44 -14.85 -3.03 2.62
C GLU A 44 -14.09 -4.00 1.73
N VAL A 45 -14.47 -4.05 0.47
CA VAL A 45 -13.78 -4.78 -0.58
C VAL A 45 -13.29 -3.76 -1.60
N GLY A 46 -12.07 -3.87 -2.05
CA GLY A 46 -11.51 -2.96 -3.02
C GLY A 46 -10.67 -3.64 -4.07
N GLY A 47 -10.57 -2.98 -5.22
CA GLY A 47 -9.67 -3.34 -6.29
C GLY A 47 -8.91 -2.12 -6.80
N GLU A 48 -7.68 -2.33 -7.24
CA GLU A 48 -6.81 -1.27 -7.72
C GLU A 48 -5.88 -1.73 -8.82
N TYR A 49 -5.46 -0.76 -9.62
CA TYR A 49 -4.31 -0.89 -10.48
C TYR A 49 -3.31 0.22 -10.15
N ALA A 50 -2.05 -0.13 -9.96
CA ALA A 50 -0.99 0.82 -9.67
C ALA A 50 0.08 0.80 -10.77
N PHE A 51 0.51 2.00 -11.13
CA PHE A 51 1.60 2.23 -12.07
C PHE A 51 2.90 2.33 -11.29
N CYS A 52 3.88 1.48 -11.62
CA CYS A 52 5.21 1.57 -11.05
C CYS A 52 5.96 2.75 -11.65
N LEU A 53 6.54 3.58 -10.79
CA LEU A 53 7.35 4.74 -11.21
C LEU A 53 8.81 4.36 -11.44
N SER A 54 9.22 3.17 -11.01
CA SER A 54 10.52 2.59 -11.34
C SER A 54 10.54 1.99 -12.74
N SER A 55 11.74 1.67 -13.23
CA SER A 55 11.90 1.10 -14.57
C SER A 55 11.61 -0.40 -14.66
N ASP A 56 11.52 -1.11 -13.53
CA ASP A 56 11.60 -2.56 -13.50
C ASP A 56 10.25 -3.28 -13.66
N TRP A 57 9.15 -2.66 -13.21
CA TRP A 57 7.82 -3.24 -13.24
C TRP A 57 6.86 -2.46 -14.14
N ASN A 58 5.95 -3.17 -14.82
CA ASN A 58 4.90 -2.55 -15.63
C ASN A 58 3.79 -1.96 -14.78
N GLY A 59 3.46 -2.62 -13.69
CA GLY A 59 2.38 -2.22 -12.80
C GLY A 59 2.01 -3.33 -11.83
N LYS A 60 1.09 -2.98 -10.94
CA LYS A 60 0.53 -3.84 -9.90
C LYS A 60 -0.99 -3.86 -10.04
N ALA A 61 -1.61 -5.03 -10.11
CA ALA A 61 -3.04 -5.21 -9.92
C ALA A 61 -3.29 -5.76 -8.52
N GLY A 62 -4.20 -5.19 -7.75
CA GLY A 62 -4.47 -5.59 -6.38
C GLY A 62 -5.94 -5.69 -6.05
N ALA A 63 -6.26 -6.61 -5.14
CA ALA A 63 -7.56 -6.69 -4.50
C ALA A 63 -7.36 -6.81 -2.99
N TYR A 64 -8.28 -6.27 -2.19
CA TYR A 64 -8.16 -6.33 -0.75
C TYR A 64 -9.51 -6.30 -0.05
N PHE A 65 -9.46 -6.75 1.19
CA PHE A 65 -10.57 -6.78 2.13
C PHE A 65 -10.18 -6.07 3.41
N ILE A 66 -11.06 -5.22 3.94
CA ILE A 66 -10.85 -4.45 5.16
C ILE A 66 -12.02 -4.66 6.10
N ILE A 67 -11.73 -4.92 7.37
CA ILE A 67 -12.69 -4.88 8.47
C ILE A 67 -12.34 -3.69 9.35
N GLY A 68 -13.32 -2.87 9.67
CA GLY A 68 -13.03 -1.67 10.44
C GLY A 68 -14.19 -1.18 11.28
N LYS A 69 -13.91 -0.06 11.93
CA LYS A 69 -14.85 0.68 12.74
C LYS A 69 -14.77 2.16 12.41
N GLN A 70 -15.90 2.75 12.12
CA GLN A 70 -16.03 4.19 12.05
C GLN A 70 -16.10 4.74 13.48
N LYS A 71 -15.13 5.54 13.86
CA LYS A 71 -14.99 6.07 15.24
C LYS A 71 -15.74 7.38 15.43
N SER A 72 -15.88 8.17 14.36
CA SER A 72 -16.60 9.43 14.34
C SER A 72 -17.14 9.70 12.93
N ALA A 73 -17.90 10.75 12.73
CA ALA A 73 -18.34 11.18 11.40
C ALA A 73 -17.15 11.43 10.44
N LYS A 74 -15.97 11.78 11.00
CA LYS A 74 -14.77 12.09 10.23
C LYS A 74 -13.77 10.95 10.13
N THR A 75 -13.70 10.03 11.10
CA THR A 75 -12.61 9.05 11.21
C THR A 75 -13.08 7.62 11.19
N SER A 76 -12.40 6.79 10.42
CA SER A 76 -12.52 5.34 10.49
C SER A 76 -11.13 4.68 10.53
N ILE A 77 -11.08 3.54 11.19
CA ILE A 77 -9.88 2.71 11.31
C ILE A 77 -10.24 1.26 11.03
N GLY A 78 -9.37 0.56 10.32
CA GLY A 78 -9.55 -0.84 9.98
C GLY A 78 -8.25 -1.59 9.88
N VAL A 79 -8.37 -2.88 9.67
CA VAL A 79 -7.29 -3.80 9.32
C VAL A 79 -7.67 -4.48 8.02
N GLY A 80 -6.73 -4.55 7.11
CA GLY A 80 -6.94 -5.15 5.80
C GLY A 80 -5.91 -6.21 5.48
N ILE A 81 -6.33 -7.10 4.60
CA ILE A 81 -5.49 -8.06 3.90
C ILE A 81 -5.73 -7.91 2.41
N GLY A 82 -4.70 -8.09 1.62
CA GLY A 82 -4.79 -7.96 0.16
C GLY A 82 -4.07 -9.07 -0.56
N PHE A 83 -4.22 -9.01 -1.86
CA PHE A 83 -3.47 -9.81 -2.83
C PHE A 83 -3.06 -8.89 -3.97
N ASP A 84 -1.75 -8.76 -4.18
CA ASP A 84 -1.16 -7.95 -5.23
C ASP A 84 -0.43 -8.83 -6.23
N TYR A 85 -0.63 -8.56 -7.51
CA TYR A 85 0.06 -9.17 -8.63
C TYR A 85 0.92 -8.13 -9.34
N TYR A 86 2.21 -8.36 -9.40
CA TYR A 86 3.18 -7.54 -10.13
C TYR A 86 3.61 -8.23 -11.41
N ARG A 87 3.64 -7.48 -12.49
CA ARG A 87 4.13 -7.96 -13.79
C ARG A 87 5.45 -7.30 -14.13
N ASP A 88 6.49 -8.12 -14.38
CA ASP A 88 7.80 -7.65 -14.84
C ASP A 88 7.71 -7.05 -16.26
N LYS A 89 8.47 -6.00 -16.52
CA LYS A 89 8.56 -5.33 -17.83
C LYS A 89 9.19 -6.19 -18.91
N ASN A 90 10.18 -6.99 -18.52
CA ASN A 90 11.02 -7.76 -19.43
C ASN A 90 10.46 -9.18 -19.68
N GLY A 91 9.36 -9.54 -19.02
CA GLY A 91 8.75 -10.87 -19.15
C GLY A 91 9.65 -12.00 -18.63
N ASP A 92 9.36 -13.21 -19.05
CA ASP A 92 10.10 -14.40 -18.62
C ASP A 92 11.54 -14.39 -19.13
N VAL A 93 12.49 -14.69 -18.25
CA VAL A 93 13.91 -14.84 -18.63
C VAL A 93 14.21 -16.29 -18.95
N LYS A 94 14.68 -16.55 -20.15
CA LYS A 94 15.17 -17.84 -20.55
C LYS A 94 16.68 -17.95 -20.29
N VAL A 95 17.06 -18.87 -19.44
CA VAL A 95 18.46 -19.13 -19.10
C VAL A 95 18.81 -20.52 -19.61
N GLY A 96 19.84 -20.62 -20.46
CA GLY A 96 20.41 -21.90 -20.86
C GLY A 96 21.24 -22.46 -19.71
N ILE A 97 20.83 -23.59 -19.17
CA ILE A 97 21.60 -24.33 -18.16
C ILE A 97 22.27 -25.52 -18.86
N GLY A 98 23.59 -25.47 -18.95
CA GLY A 98 24.37 -26.62 -19.46
C GLY A 98 24.45 -27.71 -18.40
N ASP A 99 24.18 -28.96 -18.79
CA ASP A 99 24.43 -30.13 -17.97
C ASP A 99 25.88 -30.65 -18.13
N ALA A 100 26.24 -31.65 -17.33
CA ALA A 100 27.58 -32.28 -17.39
C ALA A 100 27.88 -32.97 -18.72
N THR A 101 26.90 -33.17 -19.60
CA THR A 101 27.02 -33.77 -20.93
C THR A 101 27.16 -32.71 -22.03
N GLY A 102 27.13 -31.43 -21.69
CA GLY A 102 27.21 -30.31 -22.65
C GLY A 102 25.86 -29.98 -23.30
N THR A 103 24.77 -30.61 -22.89
CA THR A 103 23.41 -30.28 -23.36
C THR A 103 22.90 -29.05 -22.65
N VAL A 104 22.43 -28.04 -23.41
CA VAL A 104 21.87 -26.82 -22.87
C VAL A 104 20.36 -26.99 -22.77
N HIS A 105 19.84 -26.98 -21.55
CA HIS A 105 18.41 -26.95 -21.27
C HIS A 105 17.97 -25.52 -21.05
N GLU A 106 17.00 -25.03 -21.83
CA GLU A 106 16.36 -23.72 -21.56
C GLU A 106 15.45 -23.85 -20.36
N LYS A 107 15.75 -23.14 -19.28
CA LYS A 107 14.85 -22.93 -18.15
C LYS A 107 14.26 -21.54 -18.22
N THR A 108 12.93 -21.47 -18.27
CA THR A 108 12.20 -20.21 -18.24
C THR A 108 11.93 -19.86 -16.78
N PHE A 109 12.45 -18.73 -16.33
CA PHE A 109 12.12 -18.16 -15.01
C PHE A 109 11.03 -17.11 -15.21
N LYS A 110 9.89 -17.36 -14.60
CA LYS A 110 8.81 -16.35 -14.52
C LYS A 110 9.24 -15.26 -13.56
N LYS A 111 9.09 -14.04 -13.98
CA LYS A 111 9.37 -12.87 -13.15
C LYS A 111 8.12 -12.24 -12.53
N ASP A 112 6.97 -12.87 -12.73
CA ASP A 112 5.73 -12.42 -12.09
C ASP A 112 5.81 -12.67 -10.58
N ARG A 113 5.32 -11.71 -9.82
CA ARG A 113 5.39 -11.73 -8.37
C ARG A 113 4.02 -11.51 -7.75
N TYR A 114 3.75 -12.24 -6.70
CA TYR A 114 2.54 -12.13 -5.89
C TYR A 114 2.91 -11.64 -4.50
N ASN A 115 2.15 -10.67 -3.98
CA ASN A 115 2.33 -10.19 -2.63
C ASN A 115 1.03 -10.29 -1.86
N VAL A 116 1.15 -10.59 -0.56
CA VAL A 116 0.04 -10.60 0.39
C VAL A 116 0.29 -9.52 1.43
N PRO A 117 -0.20 -8.29 1.22
CA PRO A 117 -0.11 -7.23 2.21
C PRO A 117 -1.13 -7.42 3.34
N VAL A 118 -0.69 -7.18 4.57
CA VAL A 118 -1.52 -7.01 5.77
C VAL A 118 -1.26 -5.62 6.32
N PHE A 119 -2.29 -4.81 6.49
CA PHE A 119 -2.12 -3.39 6.79
C PHE A 119 -3.20 -2.85 7.72
N ALA A 120 -2.85 -1.81 8.48
CA ALA A 120 -3.79 -0.92 9.11
C ALA A 120 -4.26 0.12 8.08
N ASP A 121 -5.57 0.39 8.07
CA ASP A 121 -6.22 1.39 7.21
C ASP A 121 -6.78 2.49 8.09
N PHE A 122 -6.40 3.72 7.80
CA PHE A 122 -6.91 4.90 8.46
C PHE A 122 -7.51 5.84 7.42
N ARG A 123 -8.76 6.27 7.65
CA ARG A 123 -9.46 7.20 6.77
C ARG A 123 -9.96 8.39 7.55
N PHE A 124 -9.78 9.56 6.97
CA PHE A 124 -10.23 10.83 7.48
C PHE A 124 -11.07 11.58 6.45
N ASN A 125 -12.36 11.79 6.74
CA ASN A 125 -13.27 12.55 5.90
C ASN A 125 -12.97 14.05 6.04
N LEU A 126 -12.71 14.71 4.92
CA LEU A 126 -12.36 16.13 4.86
C LEU A 126 -13.60 17.05 5.04
N SER A 127 -14.79 16.52 4.74
CA SER A 127 -16.06 17.25 4.87
C SER A 127 -17.10 16.38 5.57
N GLN A 128 -18.05 17.04 6.19
CA GLN A 128 -19.25 16.44 6.77
C GLN A 128 -20.39 16.59 5.76
N GLY A 129 -20.59 15.61 4.94
CA GLY A 129 -21.63 15.62 3.92
C GLY A 129 -22.02 14.21 3.54
N LYS A 130 -23.04 14.09 2.69
CA LYS A 130 -23.49 12.78 2.19
C LYS A 130 -22.35 12.06 1.44
N ASP A 131 -21.55 12.79 0.66
CA ASP A 131 -20.53 12.26 -0.23
C ASP A 131 -19.17 12.94 0.02
N PRO A 132 -18.51 12.68 1.17
CA PRO A 132 -17.30 13.38 1.56
C PRO A 132 -16.09 12.99 0.70
N PHE A 133 -15.19 13.95 0.49
CA PHE A 133 -13.81 13.65 0.18
C PHE A 133 -13.11 13.12 1.43
N TYR A 134 -12.18 12.20 1.26
CA TYR A 134 -11.42 11.64 2.38
C TYR A 134 -9.94 11.50 2.05
N LEU A 135 -9.13 11.56 3.09
CA LEU A 135 -7.74 11.10 3.07
C LEU A 135 -7.70 9.67 3.58
N ASN A 136 -6.85 8.86 2.95
CA ASN A 136 -6.60 7.49 3.37
C ASN A 136 -5.11 7.29 3.60
N LEU A 137 -4.77 6.66 4.73
CA LEU A 137 -3.42 6.25 5.06
C LEU A 137 -3.43 4.75 5.33
N ARG A 138 -2.46 4.03 4.78
CA ARG A 138 -2.24 2.62 5.07
C ARG A 138 -0.80 2.38 5.47
N ALA A 139 -0.59 1.48 6.42
CA ALA A 139 0.74 1.04 6.81
C ALA A 139 0.68 -0.42 7.25
N GLY A 140 1.67 -1.20 6.86
CA GLY A 140 1.68 -2.62 7.18
C GLY A 140 2.91 -3.35 6.67
N ALA A 141 2.77 -4.67 6.60
CA ALA A 141 3.79 -5.57 6.09
C ALA A 141 3.24 -6.35 4.89
N THR A 142 4.12 -6.84 4.06
CA THR A 142 3.77 -7.69 2.92
C THR A 142 4.68 -8.92 2.89
N LEU A 143 4.12 -10.04 2.44
CA LEU A 143 4.86 -11.25 2.12
C LEU A 143 4.84 -11.42 0.61
N GLY A 144 5.99 -11.65 0.00
CA GLY A 144 6.16 -11.84 -1.43
C GLY A 144 6.41 -13.29 -1.79
N PHE A 145 5.79 -13.74 -2.87
CA PHE A 145 5.90 -15.09 -3.41
C PHE A 145 6.26 -15.01 -4.89
N SER A 146 7.19 -15.86 -5.33
CA SER A 146 7.49 -16.12 -6.72
C SER A 146 7.56 -17.62 -6.91
N ASP A 147 6.97 -18.14 -7.99
CA ASP A 147 6.90 -19.58 -8.31
C ASP A 147 6.46 -20.48 -7.12
N SER A 148 5.60 -19.96 -6.22
CA SER A 148 5.07 -20.61 -5.01
C SER A 148 6.01 -20.64 -3.80
N ASP A 149 7.21 -20.13 -3.92
CA ASP A 149 8.16 -20.02 -2.80
C ASP A 149 8.04 -18.66 -2.12
N LEU A 150 8.12 -18.66 -0.78
CA LEU A 150 8.22 -17.43 0.00
C LEU A 150 9.62 -16.85 -0.19
N GLU A 151 9.72 -15.75 -0.94
CA GLU A 151 11.03 -15.16 -1.26
C GLU A 151 11.38 -14.01 -0.34
N ASP A 152 10.39 -13.17 -0.01
CA ASP A 152 10.65 -11.88 0.58
C ASP A 152 9.57 -11.44 1.55
N GLY A 153 9.95 -10.56 2.48
CA GLY A 153 9.06 -9.76 3.27
C GLY A 153 9.29 -8.27 3.02
N GLY A 154 8.32 -7.45 3.36
CA GLY A 154 8.47 -6.01 3.17
C GLY A 154 7.55 -5.18 4.05
N ILE A 155 7.72 -3.86 3.97
CA ILE A 155 6.86 -2.87 4.60
C ILE A 155 6.10 -2.15 3.48
N VAL A 156 4.81 -1.91 3.68
CA VAL A 156 3.99 -1.10 2.80
C VAL A 156 3.49 0.12 3.56
N ALA A 157 3.57 1.27 2.90
CA ALA A 157 2.99 2.51 3.39
C ALA A 157 2.33 3.23 2.22
N SER A 158 1.18 3.84 2.45
CA SER A 158 0.49 4.57 1.41
C SER A 158 -0.33 5.73 1.94
N ALA A 159 -0.50 6.73 1.08
CA ALA A 159 -1.35 7.89 1.32
C ALA A 159 -2.16 8.19 0.07
N GLY A 160 -3.45 8.45 0.24
CA GLY A 160 -4.35 8.71 -0.89
C GLY A 160 -5.47 9.66 -0.56
N ILE A 161 -6.15 10.07 -1.63
CA ILE A 161 -7.37 10.86 -1.57
C ILE A 161 -8.44 10.16 -2.39
N GLY A 162 -9.66 10.17 -1.88
CA GLY A 162 -10.81 9.63 -2.58
C GLY A 162 -12.09 10.39 -2.27
N LYS A 163 -13.16 9.99 -2.92
CA LYS A 163 -14.49 10.52 -2.70
C LYS A 163 -15.46 9.39 -2.41
N ALA A 164 -16.21 9.49 -1.33
CA ALA A 164 -17.26 8.53 -1.02
C ALA A 164 -18.57 8.93 -1.71
N PHE A 165 -19.28 7.97 -2.28
CA PHE A 165 -20.61 8.11 -2.84
C PHE A 165 -21.53 7.12 -2.12
N ASN A 166 -22.47 7.63 -1.34
CA ASN A 166 -23.39 6.79 -0.57
C ASN A 166 -24.59 6.41 -1.43
N ALA A 167 -24.70 5.13 -1.77
CA ALA A 167 -25.76 4.51 -2.55
C ALA A 167 -26.56 3.53 -1.69
N GLY A 168 -27.39 4.06 -0.78
CA GLY A 168 -28.18 3.23 0.16
C GLY A 168 -27.30 2.54 1.20
N SER A 169 -27.27 1.20 1.18
CA SER A 169 -26.47 0.39 2.11
C SER A 169 -25.00 0.25 1.71
N VAL A 170 -24.61 0.72 0.53
CA VAL A 170 -23.26 0.59 0.01
C VAL A 170 -22.66 1.96 -0.23
N THR A 171 -21.41 2.16 0.18
CA THR A 171 -20.62 3.34 -0.17
C THR A 171 -19.59 2.94 -1.23
N ILE A 172 -19.61 3.60 -2.38
CA ILE A 172 -18.66 3.42 -3.47
C ILE A 172 -17.62 4.54 -3.37
N SER A 173 -16.36 4.18 -3.34
CA SER A 173 -15.28 5.15 -3.06
C SER A 173 -14.11 5.00 -4.04
N PRO A 174 -14.17 5.69 -5.20
CA PRO A 174 -12.99 5.82 -6.05
C PRO A 174 -11.90 6.64 -5.36
N TYR A 175 -10.64 6.29 -5.64
CA TYR A 175 -9.48 6.96 -5.04
C TYR A 175 -8.26 6.94 -5.94
N VAL A 176 -7.35 7.86 -5.62
CA VAL A 176 -5.96 7.89 -6.09
C VAL A 176 -5.06 7.78 -4.87
N ARG A 177 -4.02 6.96 -4.94
CA ARG A 177 -3.12 6.70 -3.82
C ARG A 177 -1.67 6.61 -4.29
N ALA A 178 -0.77 7.21 -3.55
CA ALA A 178 0.67 6.99 -3.65
C ALA A 178 1.06 5.87 -2.68
N ASP A 179 1.66 4.82 -3.20
CA ASP A 179 2.14 3.68 -2.42
C ASP A 179 3.67 3.67 -2.41
N VAL A 180 4.25 3.27 -1.30
CA VAL A 180 5.68 2.97 -1.19
C VAL A 180 5.79 1.59 -0.57
N GLY A 181 6.25 0.65 -1.37
CA GLY A 181 6.62 -0.69 -0.92
C GLY A 181 8.13 -0.76 -0.71
N THR A 182 8.56 -1.37 0.39
CA THR A 182 9.96 -1.74 0.61
C THR A 182 10.01 -3.25 0.69
N LEU A 183 10.74 -3.87 -0.21
CA LEU A 183 10.93 -5.31 -0.22
C LEU A 183 12.32 -5.63 0.30
N PHE A 184 12.40 -6.54 1.26
CA PHE A 184 13.65 -7.06 1.79
C PHE A 184 13.92 -8.38 1.11
N ALA A 185 14.88 -8.40 0.18
CA ALA A 185 15.30 -9.64 -0.46
C ALA A 185 15.96 -10.58 0.57
N GLY A 186 15.50 -11.82 0.62
CA GLY A 186 16.13 -12.86 1.44
C GLY A 186 17.61 -13.03 1.04
N GLY A 187 18.52 -13.13 2.02
CA GLY A 187 19.93 -13.34 1.76
C GLY A 187 20.84 -12.12 1.75
N GLY A 188 20.38 -10.95 2.20
CA GLY A 188 21.25 -9.77 2.40
C GLY A 188 21.44 -8.87 1.17
N ALA A 189 20.71 -9.09 0.11
CA ALA A 189 20.75 -8.29 -1.11
C ALA A 189 19.76 -7.09 -1.04
N GLY A 190 20.04 -6.12 -0.19
CA GLY A 190 19.45 -4.77 -0.27
C GLY A 190 17.93 -4.66 -0.08
N ALA A 191 17.48 -3.47 0.32
CA ALA A 191 16.06 -3.10 0.34
C ALA A 191 15.71 -2.37 -0.96
N TRP A 192 14.66 -2.81 -1.63
CA TRP A 192 14.12 -2.15 -2.83
C TRP A 192 12.98 -1.24 -2.41
N ILE A 193 12.98 -0.02 -2.89
CA ILE A 193 11.89 0.93 -2.69
C ILE A 193 11.14 1.08 -4.00
N GLU A 194 9.87 0.69 -4.00
CA GLU A 194 9.01 0.76 -5.17
C GLU A 194 7.95 1.85 -4.96
N PRO A 195 8.10 3.02 -5.59
CA PRO A 195 7.08 4.04 -5.61
C PRO A 195 6.03 3.74 -6.68
N LEU A 196 4.74 3.79 -6.29
CA LEU A 196 3.61 3.51 -7.17
C LEU A 196 2.54 4.60 -7.06
N ILE A 197 1.78 4.78 -8.12
CA ILE A 197 0.54 5.54 -8.12
C ILE A 197 -0.60 4.59 -8.44
N ALA A 198 -1.49 4.38 -7.49
CA ALA A 198 -2.63 3.49 -7.60
C ALA A 198 -3.92 4.27 -7.90
N LEU A 199 -4.73 3.71 -8.78
CA LEU A 199 -6.12 4.07 -9.02
C LEU A 199 -6.99 2.90 -8.61
N GLY A 200 -8.02 3.13 -7.82
CA GLY A 200 -8.86 2.04 -7.33
C GLY A 200 -10.26 2.48 -6.94
N VAL A 201 -11.04 1.48 -6.58
CA VAL A 201 -12.40 1.65 -6.08
C VAL A 201 -12.65 0.73 -4.90
N ASN A 202 -13.30 1.25 -3.88
CA ASN A 202 -13.74 0.52 -2.70
C ASN A 202 -15.26 0.45 -2.64
N PHE A 203 -15.76 -0.67 -2.17
CA PHE A 203 -17.17 -0.90 -1.82
C PHE A 203 -17.23 -1.19 -0.34
N ARG A 204 -17.86 -0.28 0.41
CA ARG A 204 -18.05 -0.40 1.86
C ARG A 204 -19.51 -0.73 2.16
N PHE A 205 -19.70 -1.69 3.08
CA PHE A 205 -20.99 -2.18 3.55
C PHE A 205 -21.15 -2.02 5.05
#